data_de68579140542e451fe8a4e0b7823d4f
#
_entry.id   de68579140542e451fe8a4e0b7823d4f
#
_cell.length_a   1.000
_cell.length_b   1.000
_cell.length_c   1.000
_cell.angle_alpha   90.00
_cell.angle_beta   90.00
_cell.angle_gamma   90.00
#
_symmetry.space_group_name_H-M   'P 1'
#
loop_
_entity.id
_entity.type
_entity.pdbx_description
1 polymer ?
#
loop_
_entity_poly.entity_id
_entity_poly.type
_entity_poly.pdbx_seq_one_letter_code
_entity_poly.pdbx_strand_id
1 'polypeptide(L)'
;MFNLLKNLFSAPDQTELLEIMKNKPFLVDVRSREEFQGGSVQGAVNIPLSSVSRELKSFAGKNNIVVFCRSGNRSRQAKMILDQGGISNVYNGGSLQNVQNLLKQN
;
A
#
# COMPACT_ATOMS: atom_id res chain seq x y z
N MET A 1 23.78 3.44 10.34
CA MET A 1 24.18 3.56 8.95
C MET A 1 23.55 2.51 8.08
N PHE A 2 23.71 1.26 8.40
CA PHE A 2 23.02 0.18 7.68
C PHE A 2 21.51 0.29 7.80
N ASN A 3 21.03 0.81 8.92
CA ASN A 3 19.60 0.97 9.14
C ASN A 3 18.95 1.97 8.18
N LEU A 4 19.68 3.01 7.77
CA LEU A 4 19.16 4.00 6.86
C LEU A 4 18.88 3.36 5.49
N LEU A 5 19.83 2.59 4.98
CA LEU A 5 19.67 1.92 3.70
C LEU A 5 18.56 0.88 3.77
N LYS A 6 18.49 0.17 4.88
CA LYS A 6 17.46 -0.83 5.11
C LYS A 6 16.07 -0.21 5.13
N ASN A 7 15.95 0.97 5.73
CA ASN A 7 14.66 1.68 5.82
C ASN A 7 14.19 2.18 4.47
N LEU A 8 15.11 2.46 3.54
CA LEU A 8 14.75 2.91 2.20
C LEU A 8 14.12 1.80 1.35
N PHE A 9 14.52 0.56 1.58
CA PHE A 9 14.13 -0.56 0.72
C PHE A 9 13.27 -1.61 1.40
N SER A 10 13.10 -1.51 2.71
CA SER A 10 12.32 -2.49 3.46
C SER A 10 10.88 -2.04 3.63
N ALA A 11 9.98 -3.00 3.75
CA ALA A 11 8.62 -2.72 4.16
C ALA A 11 8.61 -2.10 5.55
N PRO A 12 7.60 -1.30 5.89
CA PRO A 12 7.49 -0.76 7.25
C PRO A 12 7.38 -1.88 8.28
N ASP A 13 7.77 -1.57 9.50
CA ASP A 13 7.60 -2.45 10.63
C ASP A 13 6.12 -2.83 10.78
N GLN A 14 5.86 -4.08 11.12
CA GLN A 14 4.49 -4.58 11.33
C GLN A 14 3.76 -3.82 12.42
N THR A 15 4.47 -3.40 13.47
CA THR A 15 3.88 -2.60 14.53
C THR A 15 3.39 -1.25 14.00
N GLU A 16 4.20 -0.63 13.17
CA GLU A 16 3.85 0.64 12.54
C GLU A 16 2.63 0.46 11.62
N LEU A 17 2.64 -0.59 10.81
CA LEU A 17 1.52 -0.88 9.90
C LEU A 17 0.24 -1.13 10.68
N LEU A 18 0.32 -1.84 11.80
CA LEU A 18 -0.86 -2.10 12.61
C LEU A 18 -1.47 -0.79 13.13
N GLU A 19 -0.64 0.14 13.58
CA GLU A 19 -1.11 1.45 14.03
C GLU A 19 -1.74 2.24 12.88
N ILE A 20 -1.12 2.20 11.70
CA ILE A 20 -1.66 2.88 10.52
C ILE A 20 -3.02 2.29 10.15
N MET A 21 -3.16 0.97 10.19
CA MET A 21 -4.40 0.29 9.85
C MET A 21 -5.53 0.65 10.80
N LYS A 22 -5.22 0.90 12.08
CA LYS A 22 -6.21 1.31 13.07
C LYS A 22 -6.82 2.67 12.76
N ASN A 23 -6.11 3.50 12.03
CA ASN A 23 -6.54 4.85 11.70
C ASN A 23 -7.22 4.94 10.33
N LYS A 24 -7.70 3.81 9.83
CA LYS A 24 -8.50 3.70 8.60
C LYS A 24 -7.83 4.39 7.41
N PRO A 25 -6.71 3.86 6.92
CA PRO A 25 -6.01 4.45 5.80
C PRO A 25 -6.79 4.27 4.49
N PHE A 26 -6.39 5.03 3.47
CA PHE A 26 -6.84 4.78 2.12
C PHE A 26 -6.12 3.50 1.63
N LEU A 27 -6.88 2.45 1.46
CA LEU A 27 -6.35 1.10 1.21
C LEU A 27 -6.47 0.78 -0.27
N VAL A 28 -5.33 0.55 -0.92
CA VAL A 28 -5.31 0.40 -2.38
C VAL A 28 -4.66 -0.91 -2.79
N ASP A 29 -5.44 -1.71 -3.51
CA ASP A 29 -4.96 -2.94 -4.15
C ASP A 29 -4.41 -2.57 -5.52
N VAL A 30 -3.10 -2.74 -5.70
CA VAL A 30 -2.46 -2.39 -6.97
C VAL A 30 -2.27 -3.60 -7.89
N ARG A 31 -2.98 -4.70 -7.61
CA ARG A 31 -3.02 -5.86 -8.49
C ARG A 31 -3.88 -5.53 -9.70
N SER A 32 -3.92 -6.45 -10.66
CA SER A 32 -4.76 -6.28 -11.82
C SER A 32 -6.25 -6.25 -11.42
N ARG A 33 -7.06 -5.71 -12.31
CA ARG A 33 -8.51 -5.67 -12.11
C ARG A 33 -9.09 -7.06 -11.93
N GLU A 34 -8.61 -8.01 -12.73
CA GLU A 34 -9.09 -9.39 -12.67
C GLU A 34 -8.78 -10.03 -11.32
N GLU A 35 -7.57 -9.81 -10.82
CA GLU A 35 -7.19 -10.30 -9.49
C GLU A 35 -8.10 -9.69 -8.42
N PHE A 36 -8.34 -8.40 -8.51
CA PHE A 36 -9.17 -7.68 -7.55
C PHE A 36 -10.61 -8.23 -7.56
N GLN A 37 -11.15 -8.46 -8.75
CA GLN A 37 -12.52 -8.98 -8.88
C GLN A 37 -12.66 -10.39 -8.32
N GLY A 38 -11.56 -11.15 -8.31
CA GLY A 38 -11.55 -12.49 -7.71
C GLY A 38 -11.51 -12.48 -6.19
N GLY A 39 -11.40 -11.31 -5.57
CA GLY A 39 -11.39 -11.16 -4.13
C GLY A 39 -10.26 -10.25 -3.68
N SER A 40 -10.54 -9.41 -2.69
CA SER A 40 -9.55 -8.50 -2.15
C SER A 40 -9.86 -8.24 -0.67
N VAL A 41 -9.13 -7.31 -0.10
CA VAL A 41 -9.34 -6.88 1.27
C VAL A 41 -10.58 -5.98 1.32
N GLN A 42 -11.42 -6.21 2.31
CA GLN A 42 -12.63 -5.39 2.49
C GLN A 42 -12.24 -3.91 2.65
N GLY A 43 -12.91 -3.06 1.90
CA GLY A 43 -12.65 -1.63 1.94
C GLY A 43 -11.58 -1.15 0.99
N ALA A 44 -10.89 -2.07 0.30
CA ALA A 44 -9.84 -1.69 -0.63
C ALA A 44 -10.42 -1.15 -1.95
N VAL A 45 -9.71 -0.19 -2.51
CA VAL A 45 -9.97 0.35 -3.85
C VAL A 45 -8.93 -0.27 -4.79
N ASN A 46 -9.31 -0.58 -6.00
CA ASN A 46 -8.38 -1.13 -6.98
C ASN A 46 -7.86 -0.03 -7.90
N ILE A 47 -6.56 0.21 -7.81
CA ILE A 47 -5.85 1.07 -8.76
C ILE A 47 -4.63 0.27 -9.21
N PRO A 48 -4.73 -0.43 -10.35
CA PRO A 48 -3.63 -1.29 -10.79
C PRO A 48 -2.33 -0.52 -10.97
N LEU A 49 -1.21 -1.19 -10.74
CA LEU A 49 0.12 -0.57 -10.81
C LEU A 49 0.30 0.25 -12.09
N SER A 50 -0.17 -0.27 -13.22
CA SER A 50 -0.04 0.40 -14.52
C SER A 50 -0.80 1.72 -14.59
N SER A 51 -1.73 1.95 -13.68
CA SER A 51 -2.55 3.17 -13.66
C SER A 51 -2.11 4.17 -12.60
N VAL A 52 -1.23 3.78 -11.67
CA VAL A 52 -0.91 4.61 -10.51
C VAL A 52 -0.39 5.99 -10.94
N SER A 53 0.50 6.04 -11.92
CA SER A 53 1.09 7.32 -12.33
C SER A 53 0.08 8.30 -12.94
N ARG A 54 -1.01 7.76 -13.51
CA ARG A 54 -2.08 8.57 -14.09
C ARG A 54 -3.17 8.94 -13.09
N GLU A 55 -3.16 8.29 -11.93
CA GLU A 55 -4.21 8.41 -10.92
C GLU A 55 -3.72 9.10 -9.65
N LEU A 56 -2.71 9.94 -9.76
CA LEU A 56 -2.14 10.61 -8.60
C LEU A 56 -3.18 11.41 -7.82
N LYS A 57 -4.16 11.99 -8.52
CA LYS A 57 -5.22 12.76 -7.87
C LYS A 57 -6.05 11.92 -6.91
N SER A 58 -6.19 10.63 -7.20
CA SER A 58 -6.94 9.73 -6.33
C SER A 58 -6.26 9.52 -4.99
N PHE A 59 -4.96 9.73 -4.93
CA PHE A 59 -4.16 9.57 -3.71
C PHE A 59 -3.95 10.88 -2.96
N ALA A 60 -4.14 12.01 -3.62
CA ALA A 60 -3.85 13.30 -3.02
C ALA A 60 -4.84 13.61 -1.90
N GLY A 61 -4.34 14.23 -0.83
CA GLY A 61 -5.18 14.65 0.28
C GLY A 61 -5.61 13.55 1.23
N LYS A 62 -5.15 12.32 1.01
CA LYS A 62 -5.46 11.23 1.93
C LYS A 62 -4.55 11.29 3.15
N ASN A 63 -5.07 10.85 4.28
CA ASN A 63 -4.35 10.89 5.54
C ASN A 63 -3.16 9.95 5.54
N ASN A 64 -3.43 8.66 5.40
CA ASN A 64 -2.42 7.64 5.19
C ASN A 64 -2.87 6.76 4.04
N ILE A 65 -1.92 6.25 3.29
CA ILE A 65 -2.18 5.39 2.14
C ILE A 65 -1.43 4.08 2.34
N VAL A 66 -2.15 2.96 2.25
CA VAL A 66 -1.52 1.64 2.30
C VAL A 66 -1.77 0.97 0.96
N VAL A 67 -0.69 0.65 0.24
CA VAL A 67 -0.76 -0.07 -1.02
C VAL A 67 -0.33 -1.52 -0.79
N PHE A 68 -0.98 -2.45 -1.46
CA PHE A 68 -0.64 -3.86 -1.34
C PHE A 68 -0.87 -4.57 -2.67
N CYS A 69 -0.29 -5.75 -2.79
CA CYS A 69 -0.47 -6.59 -3.96
C CYS A 69 -0.45 -8.05 -3.51
N ARG A 70 -0.08 -8.97 -4.38
CA ARG A 70 -0.05 -10.38 -4.03
C ARG A 70 1.13 -10.73 -3.12
N SER A 71 2.31 -10.19 -3.41
CA SER A 71 3.55 -10.53 -2.71
C SER A 71 4.34 -9.35 -2.18
N GLY A 72 3.89 -8.12 -2.45
CA GLY A 72 4.57 -6.91 -1.99
C GLY A 72 5.48 -6.26 -3.02
N ASN A 73 5.70 -6.89 -4.15
CA ASN A 73 6.64 -6.39 -5.17
C ASN A 73 6.03 -5.26 -6.01
N ARG A 74 4.82 -5.47 -6.51
CA ARG A 74 4.11 -4.42 -7.27
C ARG A 74 3.77 -3.24 -6.38
N SER A 75 3.40 -3.50 -5.13
CA SER A 75 3.08 -2.43 -4.18
C SER A 75 4.31 -1.60 -3.83
N ARG A 76 5.50 -2.22 -3.78
CA ARG A 76 6.73 -1.48 -3.60
C ARG A 76 6.97 -0.50 -4.76
N GLN A 77 6.72 -0.97 -5.98
CA GLN A 77 6.83 -0.12 -7.17
C GLN A 77 5.81 1.02 -7.15
N ALA A 78 4.58 0.71 -6.73
CA ALA A 78 3.55 1.73 -6.61
C ALA A 78 3.95 2.82 -5.61
N LYS A 79 4.51 2.41 -4.47
CA LYS A 79 4.99 3.37 -3.49
C LYS A 79 6.07 4.27 -4.09
N MET A 80 7.00 3.73 -4.85
CA MET A 80 8.04 4.52 -5.49
C MET A 80 7.47 5.55 -6.45
N ILE A 81 6.49 5.13 -7.26
CA ILE A 81 5.83 6.04 -8.21
C ILE A 81 5.12 7.16 -7.45
N LEU A 82 4.42 6.83 -6.39
CA LEU A 82 3.69 7.82 -5.60
C LEU A 82 4.65 8.79 -4.90
N ASP A 83 5.72 8.27 -4.31
CA ASP A 83 6.73 9.12 -3.68
C ASP A 83 7.31 10.12 -4.69
N GLN A 84 7.64 9.64 -5.89
CA GLN A 84 8.17 10.50 -6.95
C GLN A 84 7.14 11.49 -7.45
N GLY A 85 5.87 11.16 -7.35
CA GLY A 85 4.77 12.03 -7.75
C GLY A 85 4.37 13.05 -6.68
N GLY A 86 5.10 13.10 -5.58
CA GLY A 86 4.83 14.06 -4.52
C GLY A 86 3.77 13.62 -3.51
N ILE A 87 3.35 12.36 -3.57
CA ILE A 87 2.41 11.81 -2.59
C ILE A 87 3.22 11.21 -1.46
N SER A 88 3.23 11.87 -0.31
CA SER A 88 3.89 11.36 0.89
C SER A 88 2.91 10.44 1.65
N ASN A 89 3.32 9.95 2.81
CA ASN A 89 2.47 9.13 3.68
C ASN A 89 1.94 7.86 2.99
N VAL A 90 2.75 7.25 2.12
CA VAL A 90 2.45 5.98 1.46
C VAL A 90 3.25 4.86 2.13
N TYR A 91 2.57 3.77 2.44
CA TYR A 91 3.17 2.61 3.11
C TYR A 91 2.92 1.36 2.29
N ASN A 92 3.95 0.54 2.16
CA ASN A 92 3.78 -0.75 1.49
C ASN A 92 3.24 -1.75 2.50
N GLY A 93 2.00 -2.16 2.32
CA GLY A 93 1.35 -3.15 3.18
C GLY A 93 1.79 -4.58 2.90
N GLY A 94 2.52 -4.79 1.81
CA GLY A 94 3.00 -6.11 1.44
C GLY A 94 1.97 -6.91 0.68
N SER A 95 1.73 -8.12 1.13
CA SER A 95 0.77 -9.01 0.47
C SER A 95 -0.65 -8.74 0.97
N LEU A 96 -1.61 -9.11 0.13
CA LEU A 96 -3.03 -9.10 0.51
C LEU A 96 -3.23 -9.86 1.83
N GLN A 97 -2.57 -11.00 1.97
CA GLN A 97 -2.68 -11.81 3.18
C GLN A 97 -2.18 -11.05 4.40
N ASN A 98 -1.08 -10.33 4.28
CA ASN A 98 -0.54 -9.53 5.37
C ASN A 98 -1.53 -8.45 5.81
N VAL A 99 -2.12 -7.75 4.85
CA VAL A 99 -3.08 -6.69 5.16
C VAL A 99 -4.34 -7.27 5.81
N GLN A 100 -4.83 -8.41 5.31
CA GLN A 100 -5.95 -9.09 5.94
C GLN A 100 -5.66 -9.45 7.39
N ASN A 101 -4.47 -9.96 7.64
CA ASN A 101 -4.06 -10.33 9.00
C ASN A 101 -4.01 -9.11 9.92
N LEU A 102 -3.50 -8.00 9.42
CA LEU A 102 -3.46 -6.76 10.20
C LEU A 102 -4.87 -6.25 10.53
N LEU A 103 -5.79 -6.36 9.59
CA LEU A 103 -7.17 -5.96 9.83
C LEU A 103 -7.84 -6.80 10.92
N LYS A 104 -7.50 -8.09 10.97
CA LYS A 104 -8.06 -8.99 11.99
C LYS A 104 -7.56 -8.66 13.39
N GLN A 105 -6.43 -7.98 13.49
CA GLN A 105 -5.84 -7.59 14.78
C GLN A 105 -6.41 -6.27 15.31
N ASN A 106 -7.18 -5.58 14.52
CA ASN A 106 -7.75 -4.30 14.96
C ASN A 106 -8.88 -4.48 15.95
#